data_e16e8f724f634d1ed822a4eb368a986e
#
_entry.id   e16e8f724f634d1ed822a4eb368a986e
#
_cell.length_a   1.000
_cell.length_b   1.000
_cell.length_c   1.000
_cell.angle_alpha   90.00
_cell.angle_beta   90.00
_cell.angle_gamma   90.00
#
_symmetry.space_group_name_H-M   'P 1'
#
loop_
_entity.id
_entity.type
_entity.pdbx_description
1 polymer ?
#
loop_
_entity_poly.entity_id
_entity_poly.type
_entity_poly.pdbx_seq_one_letter_code
_entity_poly.pdbx_strand_id
1 'polypeptide(L)'
;MSYKIVISKAVQKQINALPGDVYDRVIEKLQHLLEEPRPSGVVKLKGTDNEYRIRVGDYRVRYEIDDQNRTIQLLQCKHRREVYRE
;
A
#
# COMPACT_ATOMS: atom_id res chain seq x y z
N MET A 1 2.27 -4.70 18.49
CA MET A 1 3.58 -5.00 17.88
C MET A 1 3.56 -4.63 16.42
N SER A 2 4.64 -4.07 15.95
CA SER A 2 4.66 -3.53 14.59
C SER A 2 4.95 -4.61 13.54
N TYR A 3 4.52 -4.31 12.31
CA TYR A 3 4.80 -5.13 11.14
C TYR A 3 6.04 -4.60 10.43
N LYS A 4 6.61 -5.40 9.52
CA LYS A 4 7.65 -4.97 8.60
C LYS A 4 7.05 -4.73 7.23
N ILE A 5 7.62 -3.80 6.47
CA ILE A 5 7.23 -3.59 5.08
C ILE A 5 8.29 -4.15 4.16
N VAL A 6 7.84 -4.87 3.13
CA VAL A 6 8.69 -5.38 2.05
C VAL A 6 8.26 -4.67 0.76
N ILE A 7 9.22 -4.09 0.07
CA ILE A 7 8.98 -3.33 -1.16
C ILE A 7 9.89 -3.88 -2.25
N SER A 8 9.29 -4.35 -3.36
CA SER A 8 10.07 -4.80 -4.52
C SER A 8 10.68 -3.60 -5.24
N LYS A 9 11.68 -3.86 -6.08
CA LYS A 9 12.31 -2.79 -6.88
C LYS A 9 11.30 -2.09 -7.79
N ALA A 10 10.37 -2.85 -8.35
CA ALA A 10 9.35 -2.29 -9.24
C ALA A 10 8.44 -1.31 -8.48
N VAL A 11 7.99 -1.70 -7.30
CA VAL A 11 7.12 -0.83 -6.48
C VAL A 11 7.91 0.36 -5.95
N GLN A 12 9.18 0.17 -5.58
CA GLN A 12 10.02 1.27 -5.13
C GLN A 12 10.16 2.33 -6.23
N LYS A 13 10.28 1.92 -7.49
CA LYS A 13 10.30 2.85 -8.61
C LYS A 13 8.99 3.62 -8.74
N GLN A 14 7.86 2.95 -8.53
CA GLN A 14 6.57 3.61 -8.54
C GLN A 14 6.49 4.70 -7.48
N ILE A 15 6.95 4.38 -6.27
CA ILE A 15 6.94 5.33 -5.15
C ILE A 15 7.88 6.50 -5.43
N ASN A 16 9.09 6.22 -5.94
CA ASN A 16 10.08 7.26 -6.21
C ASN A 16 9.62 8.22 -7.31
N ALA A 17 8.73 7.79 -8.18
CA ALA A 17 8.21 8.61 -9.27
C ALA A 17 7.03 9.49 -8.86
N LEU A 18 6.55 9.39 -7.62
CA LEU A 18 5.44 10.19 -7.15
C LEU A 18 5.80 11.67 -6.99
N PRO A 19 4.84 12.59 -7.22
CA PRO A 19 5.07 14.00 -6.86
C PRO A 19 5.43 14.11 -5.38
N GLY A 20 6.25 15.11 -5.03
CA GLY A 20 6.80 15.21 -3.68
C GLY A 20 5.78 15.19 -2.54
N ASP A 21 4.67 15.93 -2.71
CA ASP A 21 3.62 15.96 -1.70
C ASP A 21 2.90 14.60 -1.56
N VAL A 22 2.70 13.92 -2.67
CA VAL A 22 2.08 12.59 -2.67
C VAL A 22 3.06 11.58 -2.05
N TYR A 23 4.34 11.68 -2.41
CA TYR A 23 5.38 10.82 -1.84
C TYR A 23 5.35 10.89 -0.30
N ASP A 24 5.35 12.10 0.25
CA ASP A 24 5.36 12.28 1.70
C ASP A 24 4.12 11.67 2.36
N ARG A 25 2.96 11.83 1.74
CA ARG A 25 1.71 11.29 2.25
C ARG A 25 1.67 9.76 2.18
N VAL A 26 2.24 9.19 1.11
CA VAL A 26 2.32 7.73 0.97
C VAL A 26 3.24 7.17 2.04
N ILE A 27 4.42 7.76 2.23
CA ILE A 27 5.37 7.30 3.26
C ILE A 27 4.73 7.35 4.64
N GLU A 28 4.05 8.45 4.96
CA GLU A 28 3.36 8.58 6.24
C GLU A 28 2.31 7.47 6.42
N LYS A 29 1.54 7.20 5.37
CA LYS A 29 0.52 6.15 5.42
C LYS A 29 1.15 4.77 5.63
N LEU A 30 2.28 4.49 4.96
CA LEU A 30 2.99 3.23 5.13
C LEU A 30 3.49 3.05 6.56
N GLN A 31 3.96 4.13 7.20
CA GLN A 31 4.38 4.09 8.58
C GLN A 31 3.21 3.74 9.51
N HIS A 32 2.04 4.29 9.23
CA HIS A 32 0.84 3.95 9.99
C HIS A 32 0.45 2.49 9.82
N LEU A 33 0.63 1.93 8.63
CA LEU A 33 0.31 0.52 8.36
C LEU A 33 1.15 -0.42 9.20
N LEU A 34 2.36 -0.01 9.60
CA LEU A 34 3.21 -0.85 10.44
C LEU A 34 2.58 -1.12 11.80
N GLU A 35 1.80 -0.18 12.32
CA GLU A 35 1.12 -0.33 13.61
C GLU A 35 -0.32 -0.80 13.44
N GLU A 36 -0.98 -0.36 12.37
CA GLU A 36 -2.38 -0.68 12.09
C GLU A 36 -2.52 -1.12 10.62
N PRO A 37 -2.31 -2.41 10.33
CA PRO A 37 -2.35 -2.89 8.92
C PRO A 37 -3.71 -2.79 8.26
N ARG A 38 -4.77 -2.71 9.05
CA ARG A 38 -6.15 -2.59 8.53
C ARG A 38 -6.81 -1.32 9.07
N PRO A 39 -6.30 -0.14 8.67
CA PRO A 39 -6.84 1.11 9.20
C PRO A 39 -8.23 1.38 8.64
N SER A 40 -8.91 2.34 9.25
CA SER A 40 -10.19 2.81 8.75
C SER A 40 -10.05 3.26 7.29
N GLY A 41 -10.99 2.86 6.45
CA GLY A 41 -10.96 3.21 5.02
C GLY A 41 -10.25 2.20 4.13
N VAL A 42 -9.60 1.17 4.70
CA VAL A 42 -8.99 0.13 3.90
C VAL A 42 -10.07 -0.75 3.27
N VAL A 43 -9.80 -1.23 2.06
CA VAL A 43 -10.73 -2.11 1.34
C VAL A 43 -10.04 -3.44 1.10
N LYS A 44 -10.70 -4.53 1.54
CA LYS A 44 -10.22 -5.87 1.24
C LYS A 44 -10.61 -6.22 -0.18
N LEU A 45 -9.66 -6.74 -0.95
CA LEU A 45 -9.91 -7.08 -2.36
C LEU A 45 -10.63 -8.41 -2.48
N LYS A 46 -11.63 -8.46 -3.36
CA LYS A 46 -12.37 -9.68 -3.62
C LYS A 46 -11.49 -10.73 -4.31
N GLY A 47 -11.71 -11.99 -3.99
CA GLY A 47 -10.97 -13.08 -4.58
C GLY A 47 -9.60 -13.33 -3.97
N THR A 48 -9.27 -12.59 -2.91
CA THR A 48 -8.01 -12.78 -2.18
C THR A 48 -8.32 -12.92 -0.69
N ASP A 49 -7.40 -13.56 0.03
CA ASP A 49 -7.58 -13.74 1.47
C ASP A 49 -6.95 -12.62 2.28
N ASN A 50 -5.90 -12.00 1.74
CA ASN A 50 -5.05 -11.10 2.52
C ASN A 50 -4.57 -9.87 1.74
N GLU A 51 -5.17 -9.55 0.60
CA GLU A 51 -4.84 -8.36 -0.15
C GLU A 51 -5.81 -7.23 0.16
N TYR A 52 -5.25 -6.04 0.31
CA TYR A 52 -5.97 -4.84 0.69
C TYR A 52 -5.54 -3.66 -0.16
N ARG A 53 -6.40 -2.68 -0.25
CA ARG A 53 -6.12 -1.44 -0.95
C ARG A 53 -6.43 -0.26 -0.04
N ILE A 54 -5.53 0.72 -0.01
CA ILE A 54 -5.76 1.95 0.71
C ILE A 54 -5.55 3.12 -0.25
N ARG A 55 -6.34 4.17 -0.05
CA ARG A 55 -6.31 5.36 -0.89
C ARG A 55 -5.47 6.44 -0.25
N VAL A 56 -4.62 7.08 -1.06
CA VAL A 56 -3.85 8.25 -0.66
C VAL A 56 -4.04 9.31 -1.75
N GLY A 57 -4.95 10.26 -1.52
CA GLY A 57 -5.33 11.22 -2.55
C GLY A 57 -5.89 10.52 -3.78
N ASP A 58 -5.32 10.77 -4.94
CA ASP A 58 -5.71 10.11 -6.19
C ASP A 58 -4.92 8.84 -6.47
N TYR A 59 -4.11 8.41 -5.52
CA TYR A 59 -3.30 7.20 -5.67
C TYR A 59 -3.87 6.08 -4.83
N ARG A 60 -3.61 4.84 -5.27
CA ARG A 60 -4.01 3.64 -4.55
C ARG A 60 -2.80 2.79 -4.28
N VAL A 61 -2.69 2.33 -3.04
CA VAL A 61 -1.63 1.43 -2.62
C VAL A 61 -2.28 0.08 -2.36
N ARG A 62 -1.83 -0.94 -3.08
CA ARG A 62 -2.29 -2.30 -2.86
C ARG A 62 -1.20 -3.06 -2.13
N TYR A 63 -1.59 -3.79 -1.12
CA TYR A 63 -0.63 -4.51 -0.30
C TYR A 63 -1.24 -5.81 0.22
N GLU A 64 -0.36 -6.70 0.64
CA GLU A 64 -0.72 -7.99 1.19
C GLU A 64 -0.25 -8.05 2.64
N ILE A 65 -1.10 -8.59 3.52
CA ILE A 65 -0.78 -8.72 4.93
C ILE A 65 -0.53 -10.18 5.25
N ASP A 66 0.63 -10.46 5.83
CA ASP A 66 0.98 -11.76 6.38
C ASP A 66 1.02 -11.61 7.90
N ASP A 67 -0.09 -11.93 8.57
CA ASP A 67 -0.19 -11.79 10.02
C ASP A 67 0.73 -12.74 10.77
N GLN A 68 0.96 -13.91 10.20
CA GLN A 68 1.80 -14.92 10.83
C GLN A 68 3.24 -14.43 10.95
N ASN A 69 3.77 -13.83 9.90
CA ASN A 69 5.12 -13.31 9.86
C ASN A 69 5.20 -11.81 10.13
N ARG A 70 4.07 -11.19 10.40
CA ARG A 70 3.96 -9.74 10.67
C ARG A 70 4.63 -8.93 9.59
N THR A 71 4.30 -9.24 8.34
CA THR A 71 4.90 -8.62 7.18
C THR A 71 3.82 -8.03 6.29
N ILE A 72 4.07 -6.83 5.78
CA ILE A 72 3.22 -6.20 4.78
C ILE A 72 4.04 -6.10 3.51
N GLN A 73 3.55 -6.71 2.44
CA GLN A 73 4.21 -6.62 1.14
C GLN A 73 3.45 -5.64 0.26
N LEU A 74 4.15 -4.60 -0.20
CA LEU A 74 3.55 -3.67 -1.14
C LEU A 74 3.54 -4.29 -2.52
N LEU A 75 2.36 -4.30 -3.15
CA LEU A 75 2.17 -4.92 -4.45
C LEU A 75 2.10 -3.87 -5.56
N GLN A 76 1.59 -2.67 -5.26
CA GLN A 76 1.37 -1.67 -6.28
C GLN A 76 1.14 -0.31 -5.64
N CYS A 77 1.62 0.75 -6.31
CA CYS A 77 1.31 2.13 -5.92
C CYS A 77 1.09 2.90 -7.22
N LYS A 78 -0.17 3.12 -7.58
CA LYS A 78 -0.52 3.73 -8.87
C LYS A 78 -1.61 4.78 -8.75
N HIS A 79 -1.60 5.70 -9.70
CA HIS A 79 -2.69 6.66 -9.84
C HIS A 79 -3.99 5.91 -10.15
N ARG A 80 -5.12 6.43 -9.65
CA ARG A 80 -6.42 5.77 -9.82
C ARG A 80 -6.75 5.46 -11.28
N ARG A 81 -6.29 6.28 -12.21
CA ARG A 81 -6.52 6.06 -13.65
C ARG A 81 -5.89 4.79 -14.15
N GLU A 82 -4.72 4.46 -13.63
CA GLU A 82 -4.00 3.26 -14.03
C GLU A 82 -4.62 2.00 -13.44
N VAL A 83 -5.17 2.11 -12.22
CA VAL A 83 -5.82 0.98 -11.56
C VAL A 83 -7.06 0.53 -12.33
N TYR A 84 -7.85 1.47 -12.84
CA TYR A 84 -9.09 1.16 -13.54
C TYR A 84 -8.90 0.62 -14.95
N ARG A 85 -7.69 0.65 -15.47
CA ARG A 85 -7.37 0.14 -16.80
C ARG A 85 -6.99 -1.35 -16.80
N GLU A 86 -6.82 -1.93 -15.67
CA GLU A 86 -6.43 -3.35 -15.54
C GLU A 86 -7.62 -4.27 -15.48
#